data_f98a3bb88f6dffb247a67702c1582daa
#
_entry.id   f98a3bb88f6dffb247a67702c1582daa
#
_cell.length_a   1.000
_cell.length_b   1.000
_cell.length_c   1.000
_cell.angle_alpha   90.00
_cell.angle_beta   90.00
_cell.angle_gamma   90.00
#
_symmetry.space_group_name_H-M   'P 1'
#
loop_
_entity.id
_entity.type
_entity.pdbx_description
1 polymer ?
#
loop_
_entity_poly.entity_id
_entity_poly.type
_entity_poly.pdbx_seq_one_letter_code
_entity_poly.pdbx_strand_id
1 'polypeptide(L)'
;RHNIQLAVVEGQAIHHGSKARPADILKLGIVAGGCAGQIAYLQPSVSLAVPLPSDWKGQTKKPIDQLRTFQHFGVLATKGADYTTPDGCAVIAAVEGAQAIKRGDWKHLGDALGLALYGQKLLASAARRS
;
A
#
# COMPACT_ATOMS: atom_id res chain seq x y z
N ARG A 1 -3.69 9.59 19.54
CA ARG A 1 -3.38 8.15 19.42
C ARG A 1 -4.42 7.49 18.52
N HIS A 2 -3.96 6.78 17.50
CA HIS A 2 -4.84 6.06 16.59
C HIS A 2 -5.09 4.64 17.11
N ASN A 3 -6.35 4.18 17.06
CA ASN A 3 -6.67 2.79 17.33
C ASN A 3 -6.51 1.98 16.04
N ILE A 4 -5.35 1.37 15.85
CA ILE A 4 -5.04 0.57 14.68
C ILE A 4 -5.69 -0.82 14.85
N GLN A 5 -6.59 -1.17 13.95
CA GLN A 5 -7.28 -2.46 13.96
C GLN A 5 -6.65 -3.48 13.01
N LEU A 6 -6.09 -3.00 11.90
CA LEU A 6 -5.51 -3.85 10.86
C LEU A 6 -4.23 -3.22 10.33
N ALA A 7 -3.18 -4.01 10.21
CA ALA A 7 -1.98 -3.70 9.46
C ALA A 7 -1.97 -4.49 8.16
N VAL A 8 -1.60 -3.86 7.06
CA VAL A 8 -1.50 -4.50 5.75
C VAL A 8 -0.07 -4.37 5.25
N VAL A 9 0.57 -5.49 5.00
CA VAL A 9 1.94 -5.57 4.48
C VAL A 9 1.88 -6.28 3.12
N GLU A 10 2.40 -5.65 2.07
CA GLU A 10 2.42 -6.29 0.75
C GLU A 10 3.33 -7.54 0.76
N GLY A 11 2.76 -8.69 0.44
CA GLY A 11 3.48 -9.92 0.19
C GLY A 11 4.16 -9.92 -1.17
N GLN A 12 5.03 -10.89 -1.40
CA GLN A 12 5.76 -11.03 -2.65
C GLN A 12 5.49 -12.39 -3.29
N ALA A 13 5.42 -12.41 -4.61
CA ALA A 13 5.28 -13.63 -5.40
C ALA A 13 6.18 -13.61 -6.63
N ILE A 14 6.70 -14.77 -6.99
CA ILE A 14 7.43 -14.97 -8.23
C ILE A 14 6.42 -15.35 -9.31
N HIS A 15 6.36 -14.56 -10.37
CA HIS A 15 5.50 -14.83 -11.53
C HIS A 15 6.33 -15.27 -12.74
N HIS A 16 5.82 -16.22 -13.50
CA HIS A 16 6.38 -16.56 -14.80
C HIS A 16 6.40 -15.31 -15.70
N GLY A 17 7.54 -15.07 -16.37
CA GLY A 17 7.71 -13.90 -17.23
C GLY A 17 8.03 -12.60 -16.48
N SER A 18 8.18 -12.61 -15.16
CA SER A 18 8.64 -11.45 -14.40
C SER A 18 10.08 -11.08 -14.82
N LYS A 19 10.32 -9.79 -15.05
CA LYS A 19 11.67 -9.25 -15.27
C LYS A 19 12.48 -9.12 -13.99
N ALA A 20 11.84 -9.21 -12.84
CA ALA A 20 12.51 -9.14 -11.55
C ALA A 20 13.31 -10.44 -11.29
N ARG A 21 14.53 -10.30 -10.79
CA ARG A 21 15.34 -11.45 -10.42
C ARG A 21 14.74 -12.15 -9.20
N PRO A 22 14.69 -13.50 -9.17
CA PRO A 22 14.16 -14.24 -8.01
C PRO A 22 14.84 -13.86 -6.69
N ALA A 23 16.13 -13.59 -6.70
CA ALA A 23 16.87 -13.14 -5.50
C ALA A 23 16.37 -11.81 -4.95
N ASP A 24 15.96 -10.88 -5.80
CA ASP A 24 15.42 -9.58 -5.36
C ASP A 24 14.02 -9.74 -4.77
N ILE A 25 13.19 -10.60 -5.36
CA ILE A 25 11.87 -10.93 -4.83
C ILE A 25 11.99 -11.61 -3.46
N LEU A 26 12.95 -12.51 -3.30
CA LEU A 26 13.22 -13.17 -2.03
C LEU A 26 13.63 -12.15 -0.95
N LYS A 27 14.51 -11.21 -1.27
CA LYS A 27 14.91 -10.13 -0.35
C LYS A 27 13.71 -9.28 0.09
N LEU A 28 12.85 -8.90 -0.85
CA LEU A 28 11.61 -8.16 -0.54
C LEU A 28 10.67 -8.98 0.35
N GLY A 29 10.56 -10.29 0.10
CA GLY A 29 9.78 -11.21 0.93
C GLY A 29 10.32 -11.31 2.36
N ILE A 30 11.63 -11.34 2.55
CA ILE A 30 12.27 -11.34 3.87
C ILE A 30 11.96 -10.02 4.61
N VAL A 31 12.05 -8.88 3.93
CA VAL A 31 11.72 -7.57 4.53
C VAL A 31 10.24 -7.51 4.91
N ALA A 32 9.34 -7.92 4.03
CA ALA A 32 7.91 -7.94 4.30
C ALA A 32 7.57 -8.87 5.48
N GLY A 33 8.15 -10.07 5.51
CA GLY A 33 7.99 -11.02 6.61
C GLY A 33 8.55 -10.49 7.93
N GLY A 34 9.69 -9.80 7.90
CA GLY A 34 10.27 -9.12 9.06
C GLY A 34 9.35 -8.03 9.61
N CYS A 35 8.82 -7.18 8.74
CA CYS A 35 7.85 -6.15 9.13
C CYS A 35 6.58 -6.77 9.74
N ALA A 36 6.02 -7.79 9.11
CA ALA A 36 4.84 -8.49 9.59
C ALA A 36 5.07 -9.13 10.97
N GLY A 37 6.20 -9.82 11.14
CA GLY A 37 6.58 -10.43 12.42
C GLY A 37 6.79 -9.40 13.52
N GLN A 38 7.41 -8.27 13.21
CA GLN A 38 7.61 -7.17 14.17
C GLN A 38 6.28 -6.57 14.62
N ILE A 39 5.35 -6.34 13.68
CA ILE A 39 4.00 -5.84 13.99
C ILE A 39 3.28 -6.83 14.90
N ALA A 40 3.27 -8.11 14.55
CA ALA A 40 2.61 -9.16 15.34
C ALA A 40 3.18 -9.27 16.75
N TYR A 41 4.48 -9.08 16.90
CA TYR A 41 5.15 -9.11 18.20
C TYR A 41 4.84 -7.88 19.05
N LEU A 42 4.95 -6.67 18.47
CA LEU A 42 4.81 -5.41 19.20
C LEU A 42 3.36 -5.01 19.43
N GLN A 43 2.45 -5.45 18.56
CA GLN A 43 1.04 -5.07 18.55
C GLN A 43 0.15 -6.32 18.37
N PRO A 44 0.14 -7.26 19.34
CA PRO A 44 -0.59 -8.54 19.18
C PRO A 44 -2.11 -8.39 19.04
N SER A 45 -2.67 -7.24 19.41
CA SER A 45 -4.09 -6.94 19.23
C SER A 45 -4.45 -6.46 17.82
N VAL A 46 -3.47 -6.13 16.98
CA VAL A 46 -3.67 -5.67 15.62
C VAL A 46 -3.75 -6.89 14.70
N SER A 47 -4.83 -6.98 13.91
CA SER A 47 -4.93 -7.98 12.85
C SER A 47 -3.91 -7.70 11.75
N LEU A 48 -3.40 -8.75 11.13
CA LEU A 48 -2.40 -8.64 10.06
C LEU A 48 -2.93 -9.27 8.78
N ALA A 49 -2.82 -8.54 7.68
CA ALA A 49 -3.07 -9.06 6.33
C ALA A 49 -1.80 -8.93 5.48
N VAL A 50 -1.47 -9.96 4.73
CA VAL A 50 -0.29 -10.00 3.86
C VAL A 50 -0.75 -10.36 2.43
N PRO A 51 -1.48 -9.45 1.74
CA PRO A 51 -1.95 -9.71 0.38
C PRO A 51 -0.79 -9.70 -0.62
N LEU A 52 -0.91 -10.51 -1.65
CA LEU A 52 -0.06 -10.39 -2.84
C LEU A 52 -0.47 -9.14 -3.65
N PRO A 53 0.42 -8.61 -4.51
CA PRO A 53 0.07 -7.49 -5.39
C PRO A 53 -1.22 -7.72 -6.20
N SER A 54 -1.45 -8.95 -6.67
CA SER A 54 -2.67 -9.33 -7.41
C SER A 54 -3.94 -9.25 -6.57
N ASP A 55 -3.86 -9.42 -5.26
CA ASP A 55 -5.03 -9.43 -4.37
C ASP A 55 -5.60 -8.03 -4.16
N TRP A 56 -4.74 -7.01 -4.09
CA TRP A 56 -5.18 -5.66 -3.79
C TRP A 56 -5.29 -4.75 -5.01
N LYS A 57 -4.47 -4.92 -6.04
CA LYS A 57 -4.57 -4.14 -7.30
C LYS A 57 -5.04 -4.97 -8.50
N GLY A 58 -5.19 -6.28 -8.34
CA GLY A 58 -5.63 -7.19 -9.39
C GLY A 58 -4.69 -7.17 -10.61
N GLN A 59 -5.27 -7.23 -11.81
CA GLN A 59 -4.56 -7.10 -13.08
C GLN A 59 -4.37 -5.64 -13.52
N THR A 60 -4.75 -4.68 -12.68
CA THR A 60 -4.69 -3.26 -13.01
C THR A 60 -3.23 -2.80 -13.09
N LYS A 61 -2.88 -2.09 -14.16
CA LYS A 61 -1.55 -1.50 -14.31
C LYS A 61 -1.33 -0.45 -13.20
N LYS A 62 -0.10 -0.40 -12.69
CA LYS A 62 0.27 0.50 -11.59
C LYS A 62 -0.17 1.96 -11.76
N PRO A 63 -0.02 2.61 -12.94
CA PRO A 63 -0.49 3.99 -13.11
C PRO A 63 -2.00 4.16 -12.96
N ILE A 64 -2.79 3.16 -13.36
CA ILE A 64 -4.26 3.19 -13.24
C ILE A 64 -4.66 2.98 -11.77
N ASP A 65 -4.01 2.08 -11.08
CA ASP A 65 -4.26 1.82 -9.65
C ASP A 65 -3.93 3.05 -8.80
N GLN A 66 -2.79 3.68 -9.03
CA GLN A 66 -2.41 4.93 -8.39
C GLN A 66 -3.42 6.05 -8.70
N LEU A 67 -3.89 6.17 -9.95
CA LEU A 67 -4.91 7.13 -10.33
C LEU A 67 -6.20 6.92 -9.51
N ARG A 68 -6.68 5.69 -9.41
CA ARG A 68 -7.88 5.36 -8.62
C ARG A 68 -7.72 5.69 -7.15
N THR A 69 -6.55 5.41 -6.59
CA THR A 69 -6.22 5.76 -5.21
C THR A 69 -6.31 7.27 -5.00
N PHE A 70 -5.72 8.06 -5.90
CA PHE A 70 -5.74 9.52 -5.81
C PHE A 70 -7.14 10.10 -6.03
N GLN A 71 -7.91 9.54 -6.97
CA GLN A 71 -9.31 9.94 -7.18
C GLN A 71 -10.18 9.70 -5.95
N HIS A 72 -9.90 8.62 -5.21
CA HIS A 72 -10.57 8.37 -3.92
C HIS A 72 -10.36 9.52 -2.93
N PHE A 73 -9.21 10.17 -2.95
CA PHE A 73 -8.90 11.34 -2.12
C PHE A 73 -9.28 12.68 -2.77
N GLY A 74 -10.04 12.67 -3.86
CA GLY A 74 -10.53 13.88 -4.52
C GLY A 74 -9.55 14.52 -5.50
N VAL A 75 -8.44 13.88 -5.85
CA VAL A 75 -7.50 14.39 -6.84
C VAL A 75 -8.01 14.10 -8.24
N LEU A 76 -8.21 15.16 -9.01
CA LEU A 76 -8.63 15.09 -10.43
C LEU A 76 -7.40 14.92 -11.33
N ALA A 77 -6.79 13.74 -11.30
CA ALA A 77 -5.71 13.38 -12.21
C ALA A 77 -6.26 12.60 -13.41
N THR A 78 -5.65 12.79 -14.58
CA THR A 78 -6.04 12.08 -15.82
C THR A 78 -5.07 10.98 -16.20
N LYS A 79 -3.85 11.01 -15.67
CA LYS A 79 -2.78 10.05 -16.01
C LYS A 79 -2.00 9.68 -14.75
N GLY A 80 -2.42 8.61 -14.07
CA GLY A 80 -1.73 8.12 -12.89
C GLY A 80 -1.68 9.12 -11.74
N ALA A 81 -0.93 8.80 -10.70
CA ALA A 81 -0.69 9.73 -9.59
C ALA A 81 0.36 10.76 -10.01
N ASP A 82 -0.03 12.00 -10.07
CA ASP A 82 0.90 13.09 -10.39
C ASP A 82 1.31 13.82 -9.11
N TYR A 83 2.47 13.44 -8.58
CA TYR A 83 3.07 14.07 -7.39
C TYR A 83 3.68 15.45 -7.67
N THR A 84 3.62 15.93 -8.91
CA THR A 84 4.08 17.25 -9.29
C THR A 84 2.97 18.30 -9.23
N THR A 85 1.71 17.86 -9.24
CA THR A 85 0.56 18.75 -9.08
C THR A 85 0.37 19.17 -7.62
N PRO A 86 -0.17 20.38 -7.36
CA PRO A 86 -0.48 20.83 -6.00
C PRO A 86 -1.38 19.83 -5.25
N ASP A 87 -2.41 19.29 -5.90
CA ASP A 87 -3.36 18.34 -5.30
C ASP A 87 -2.70 17.01 -4.95
N GLY A 88 -1.90 16.46 -5.87
CA GLY A 88 -1.15 15.22 -5.61
C GLY A 88 -0.14 15.38 -4.47
N CYS A 89 0.55 16.53 -4.41
CA CYS A 89 1.42 16.88 -3.29
C CYS A 89 0.64 16.98 -1.97
N ALA A 90 -0.54 17.61 -1.98
CA ALA A 90 -1.36 17.78 -0.78
C ALA A 90 -1.83 16.43 -0.20
N VAL A 91 -2.25 15.50 -1.05
CA VAL A 91 -2.64 14.14 -0.61
C VAL A 91 -1.47 13.44 0.09
N ILE A 92 -0.28 13.46 -0.50
CA ILE A 92 0.88 12.81 0.12
C ILE A 92 1.36 13.56 1.37
N ALA A 93 1.36 14.89 1.34
CA ALA A 93 1.78 15.70 2.48
C ALA A 93 0.86 15.50 3.70
N ALA A 94 -0.39 15.09 3.50
CA ALA A 94 -1.32 14.74 4.57
C ALA A 94 -0.96 13.40 5.27
N VAL A 95 -0.08 12.59 4.68
CA VAL A 95 0.41 11.36 5.31
C VAL A 95 1.40 11.74 6.40
N GLU A 96 1.17 11.28 7.62
CA GLU A 96 2.06 11.54 8.76
C GLU A 96 3.48 11.03 8.46
N GLY A 97 4.47 11.88 8.68
CA GLY A 97 5.87 11.56 8.42
C GLY A 97 6.32 11.71 6.96
N ALA A 98 5.44 12.11 6.05
CA ALA A 98 5.80 12.28 4.62
C ALA A 98 6.96 13.25 4.40
N GLN A 99 7.09 14.29 5.23
CA GLN A 99 8.18 15.28 5.14
C GLN A 99 9.56 14.66 5.40
N ALA A 100 9.64 13.56 6.12
CA ALA A 100 10.88 12.83 6.36
C ALA A 100 11.34 12.00 5.16
N ILE A 101 10.49 11.85 4.14
CA ILE A 101 10.72 11.02 2.96
C ILE A 101 11.07 11.92 1.77
N LYS A 102 12.12 11.55 1.04
CA LYS A 102 12.49 12.27 -0.19
C LYS A 102 11.33 12.27 -1.19
N ARG A 103 11.07 13.43 -1.81
CA ARG A 103 9.96 13.57 -2.77
C ARG A 103 9.98 12.54 -3.90
N GLY A 104 11.16 12.12 -4.35
CA GLY A 104 11.31 11.05 -5.36
C GLY A 104 10.76 9.68 -4.93
N ASP A 105 10.63 9.47 -3.62
CA ASP A 105 10.12 8.20 -3.04
C ASP A 105 8.62 8.26 -2.69
N TRP A 106 7.95 9.39 -2.93
CA TRP A 106 6.52 9.56 -2.63
C TRP A 106 5.62 8.59 -3.40
N LYS A 107 6.08 8.04 -4.51
CA LYS A 107 5.38 6.93 -5.21
C LYS A 107 5.13 5.72 -4.30
N HIS A 108 6.02 5.45 -3.35
CA HIS A 108 5.85 4.36 -2.38
C HIS A 108 4.78 4.69 -1.34
N LEU A 109 4.62 5.97 -0.98
CA LEU A 109 3.50 6.41 -0.15
C LEU A 109 2.15 6.22 -0.86
N GLY A 110 2.10 6.45 -2.17
CA GLY A 110 0.91 6.17 -3.00
C GLY A 110 0.53 4.69 -2.98
N ASP A 111 1.52 3.79 -3.09
CA ASP A 111 1.28 2.35 -2.97
C ASP A 111 0.80 1.97 -1.55
N ALA A 112 1.37 2.58 -0.51
CA ALA A 112 0.94 2.37 0.87
C ALA A 112 -0.51 2.84 1.12
N LEU A 113 -0.92 3.97 0.54
CA LEU A 113 -2.30 4.44 0.57
C LEU A 113 -3.26 3.45 -0.12
N GLY A 114 -2.87 2.88 -1.25
CA GLY A 114 -3.64 1.84 -1.94
C GLY A 114 -3.83 0.60 -1.07
N LEU A 115 -2.78 0.14 -0.38
CA LEU A 115 -2.86 -0.95 0.58
C LEU A 115 -3.76 -0.62 1.78
N ALA A 116 -3.71 0.60 2.30
CA ALA A 116 -4.58 1.05 3.37
C ALA A 116 -6.06 1.02 2.96
N LEU A 117 -6.39 1.48 1.76
CA LEU A 117 -7.74 1.39 1.20
C LEU A 117 -8.21 -0.06 1.03
N TYR A 118 -7.33 -0.96 0.61
CA TYR A 118 -7.63 -2.39 0.56
C TYR A 118 -7.96 -2.93 1.96
N GLY A 119 -7.17 -2.57 2.96
CA GLY A 119 -7.42 -2.94 4.35
C GLY A 119 -8.77 -2.44 4.88
N GLN A 120 -9.16 -1.20 4.56
CA GLN A 120 -10.48 -0.69 4.90
C GLN A 120 -11.61 -1.53 4.28
N LYS A 121 -11.45 -1.96 3.03
CA LYS A 121 -12.43 -2.84 2.36
C LYS A 121 -12.51 -4.21 3.04
N LEU A 122 -11.39 -4.77 3.48
CA LEU A 122 -11.37 -6.03 4.23
C LEU A 122 -12.14 -5.91 5.54
N LEU A 123 -11.91 -4.87 6.32
CA LEU A 123 -12.62 -4.61 7.57
C LEU A 123 -14.12 -4.42 7.35
N ALA A 124 -14.50 -3.62 6.35
CA ALA A 124 -15.91 -3.41 6.01
C ALA A 124 -16.61 -4.69 5.55
N SER A 125 -15.90 -5.57 4.83
CA SER A 125 -16.44 -6.88 4.40
C SER A 125 -16.60 -7.84 5.57
N ALA A 126 -15.67 -7.85 6.51
CA ALA A 126 -15.76 -8.67 7.73
C ALA A 126 -16.93 -8.22 8.60
N ALA A 127 -17.11 -6.90 8.80
CA ALA A 127 -18.22 -6.34 9.57
C ALA A 127 -19.59 -6.69 8.98
N ARG A 128 -19.70 -6.79 7.63
CA ARG A 128 -20.97 -7.18 6.98
C ARG A 128 -21.31 -8.68 7.12
N ARG A 129 -20.33 -9.52 7.43
CA ARG A 129 -20.53 -10.99 7.59
C ARG A 129 -20.81 -11.39 9.04
N SER A 130 -20.53 -10.51 9.94
CA SER A 130 -20.86 -10.69 11.35
C SER A 130 -22.19 -10.03 11.68
#